data_53db78675eab3c3eeb8a866c4ed1f1a6
#
_entry.id   53db78675eab3c3eeb8a866c4ed1f1a6
#
_cell.length_a   1.000
_cell.length_b   1.000
_cell.length_c   1.000
_cell.angle_alpha   90.00
_cell.angle_beta   90.00
_cell.angle_gamma   90.00
#
_symmetry.space_group_name_H-M   'P 1'
#
loop_
_entity.id
_entity.type
_entity.pdbx_description
1 polymer ?
#
loop_
_entity_poly.entity_id
_entity_poly.type
_entity_poly.pdbx_seq_one_letter_code
_entity_poly.pdbx_strand_id
1 'polypeptide(L)'
;LLSYATAWQYFSAPRLADGTFATLMPYNVTWLPFTPTLSIDLGILLDPISVMMLIVISTVSLMVHVYSFGYMKGERGFQRYYAFLSLFTMSMLGLVVATNIFQMYLFWELVGVSSYLLIGFYYTKPSAVAASKKAFIVTRFADLGFLIGILVYGYYAGTYTFQPSEMALLKGGATMIPLALGLMFIGGAGKSAMFPLHIWLPDAMEGPTPVSALIHAATMVVAGVYLVARMFPLFIGYAPDVLHLVAYVGAFTAFYAASVACVQSDIKRVLAFSTISQIGFMMVALGVCTSADPHHGGLGYMAGMFHLFTHAMFKALLFLGAGSIIHAVHSNEMSAMGGLRKYMPVTHITFLIACLAIAGIPPFSGFFSKDEILTACFQFSPAMGWIMTAIAAMTAFYMFRLYYGIFWGGVAPRQESPSDESHTPHGNLAGVPHPHESPLAMTIPLMFLAVVTIVAGFIPFGKFISSNGTAYEIHLDWTVAGTSIAIAVISIAIATAMYARAKQPVANALARRFRGLWTAAYHRFYIDEAYQLSLIHISEPTR
;
A
#
# COMPACT_ATOMS: atom_id res chain seq x y z
N LEU A 1 11.14 -6.96 18.57
CA LEU A 1 10.95 -7.96 19.65
C LEU A 1 9.74 -7.61 20.51
N LEU A 2 9.63 -6.39 21.08
CA LEU A 2 8.51 -5.98 21.92
C LEU A 2 7.15 -6.16 21.24
N SER A 3 7.01 -5.73 19.98
CA SER A 3 5.77 -5.88 19.21
C SER A 3 5.34 -7.35 19.07
N TYR A 4 6.29 -8.26 18.87
CA TYR A 4 6.00 -9.70 18.79
C TYR A 4 5.63 -10.29 20.14
N ALA A 5 6.32 -9.86 21.22
CA ALA A 5 5.97 -10.28 22.57
C ALA A 5 4.56 -9.81 22.97
N THR A 6 4.23 -8.55 22.67
CA THR A 6 2.89 -8.00 22.87
C THR A 6 1.83 -8.78 22.09
N ALA A 7 2.10 -9.07 20.81
CA ALA A 7 1.18 -9.84 19.97
C ALA A 7 0.96 -11.26 20.49
N TRP A 8 2.04 -11.93 20.88
CA TRP A 8 1.95 -13.26 21.47
C TRP A 8 1.10 -13.26 22.76
N GLN A 9 1.39 -12.35 23.67
CA GLN A 9 0.63 -12.24 24.93
C GLN A 9 -0.84 -11.89 24.67
N TYR A 10 -1.11 -10.97 23.75
CA TYR A 10 -2.47 -10.53 23.44
C TYR A 10 -3.31 -11.66 22.82
N PHE A 11 -2.83 -12.32 21.77
CA PHE A 11 -3.58 -13.35 21.06
C PHE A 11 -3.58 -14.72 21.79
N SER A 12 -2.69 -14.93 22.76
CA SER A 12 -2.71 -16.11 23.63
C SER A 12 -3.63 -15.95 24.84
N ALA A 13 -4.10 -14.74 25.12
CA ALA A 13 -5.04 -14.48 26.20
C ALA A 13 -6.42 -15.12 25.91
N PRO A 14 -7.14 -15.58 26.93
CA PRO A 14 -8.48 -16.13 26.75
C PRO A 14 -9.43 -15.04 26.22
N ARG A 15 -10.36 -15.45 25.38
CA ARG A 15 -11.44 -14.58 24.91
C ARG A 15 -12.40 -14.26 26.03
N LEU A 16 -13.10 -13.12 25.90
CA LEU A 16 -14.19 -12.74 26.79
C LEU A 16 -15.39 -13.69 26.62
N ALA A 17 -16.36 -13.59 27.52
CA ALA A 17 -17.56 -14.44 27.51
C ALA A 17 -18.40 -14.31 26.22
N ASP A 18 -18.32 -13.15 25.55
CA ASP A 18 -18.96 -12.88 24.24
C ASP A 18 -18.18 -13.44 23.03
N GLY A 19 -17.04 -14.09 23.27
CA GLY A 19 -16.19 -14.65 22.23
C GLY A 19 -15.22 -13.65 21.58
N THR A 20 -15.16 -12.40 22.04
CA THR A 20 -14.24 -11.37 21.53
C THR A 20 -12.92 -11.33 22.31
N PHE A 21 -11.89 -10.70 21.73
CA PHE A 21 -10.68 -10.34 22.46
C PHE A 21 -10.91 -9.08 23.28
N ALA A 22 -10.28 -9.00 24.46
CA ALA A 22 -10.36 -7.80 25.29
C ALA A 22 -9.71 -6.60 24.59
N THR A 23 -10.33 -5.44 24.72
CA THR A 23 -9.71 -4.16 24.36
C THR A 23 -8.94 -3.65 25.58
N LEU A 24 -7.63 -3.49 25.44
CA LEU A 24 -6.74 -3.09 26.53
C LEU A 24 -6.26 -1.66 26.30
N MET A 25 -6.32 -0.85 27.36
CA MET A 25 -5.71 0.48 27.42
C MET A 25 -4.75 0.54 28.60
N PRO A 26 -3.53 -0.02 28.47
CA PRO A 26 -2.58 -0.07 29.59
C PRO A 26 -2.11 1.32 30.03
N TYR A 27 -2.22 2.29 29.18
CA TYR A 27 -1.87 3.68 29.45
C TYR A 27 -2.83 4.61 28.71
N ASN A 28 -3.42 5.58 29.41
CA ASN A 28 -4.24 6.64 28.84
C ASN A 28 -4.26 7.83 29.79
N VAL A 29 -3.76 8.98 29.35
CA VAL A 29 -3.64 10.20 30.15
C VAL A 29 -4.25 11.36 29.38
N THR A 30 -5.09 12.13 30.04
CA THR A 30 -5.66 13.36 29.48
C THR A 30 -4.55 14.38 29.26
N TRP A 31 -4.35 14.76 27.99
CA TRP A 31 -3.36 15.75 27.59
C TRP A 31 -3.96 17.14 27.44
N LEU A 32 -5.08 17.27 26.76
CA LEU A 32 -5.68 18.56 26.48
C LEU A 32 -7.19 18.53 26.73
N PRO A 33 -7.70 19.12 27.81
CA PRO A 33 -9.12 19.29 28.03
C PRO A 33 -9.65 20.49 27.23
N PHE A 34 -10.70 20.27 26.41
CA PHE A 34 -11.41 21.34 25.69
C PHE A 34 -12.62 21.85 26.48
N THR A 35 -13.39 20.91 27.02
CA THR A 35 -14.55 21.16 27.86
C THR A 35 -14.55 20.19 29.03
N PRO A 36 -15.40 20.34 30.04
CA PRO A 36 -15.49 19.36 31.12
C PRO A 36 -15.77 17.92 30.68
N THR A 37 -16.34 17.74 29.48
CA THR A 37 -16.74 16.45 28.92
C THR A 37 -15.98 16.04 27.68
N LEU A 38 -15.19 16.91 27.08
CA LEU A 38 -14.45 16.67 25.86
C LEU A 38 -12.96 16.92 26.06
N SER A 39 -12.16 15.89 25.99
CA SER A 39 -10.71 15.94 26.12
C SER A 39 -10.00 15.14 25.04
N ILE A 40 -8.73 15.47 24.83
CA ILE A 40 -7.80 14.66 24.04
C ILE A 40 -6.91 13.93 25.01
N ASP A 41 -6.93 12.62 24.90
CA ASP A 41 -6.07 11.74 25.68
C ASP A 41 -4.90 11.24 24.81
N LEU A 42 -3.79 10.95 25.47
CA LEU A 42 -2.64 10.25 24.88
C LEU A 42 -2.50 8.90 25.57
N GLY A 43 -2.53 7.84 24.79
CA GLY A 43 -2.50 6.50 25.36
C GLY A 43 -2.13 5.43 24.36
N ILE A 44 -2.29 4.20 24.79
CA ILE A 44 -2.03 2.99 24.01
C ILE A 44 -3.29 2.14 24.02
N LEU A 45 -3.84 1.88 22.82
CA LEU A 45 -4.96 0.98 22.61
C LEU A 45 -4.47 -0.32 21.98
N LEU A 46 -4.75 -1.44 22.61
CA LEU A 46 -4.48 -2.78 22.12
C LEU A 46 -5.78 -3.51 21.85
N ASP A 47 -6.03 -3.79 20.60
CA ASP A 47 -7.12 -4.61 20.09
C ASP A 47 -6.64 -5.43 18.88
N PRO A 48 -7.43 -6.33 18.30
CA PRO A 48 -6.96 -7.21 17.25
C PRO A 48 -6.28 -6.50 16.07
N ILE A 49 -6.85 -5.39 15.57
CA ILE A 49 -6.28 -4.70 14.40
C ILE A 49 -5.03 -3.88 14.75
N SER A 50 -4.98 -3.26 15.93
CA SER A 50 -3.78 -2.53 16.37
C SER A 50 -2.60 -3.48 16.59
N VAL A 51 -2.84 -4.61 17.23
CA VAL A 51 -1.80 -5.63 17.50
C VAL A 51 -1.32 -6.28 16.20
N MET A 52 -2.21 -6.58 15.27
CA MET A 52 -1.84 -7.04 13.92
C MET A 52 -0.95 -6.02 13.21
N MET A 53 -1.30 -4.74 13.28
CA MET A 53 -0.49 -3.67 12.66
C MET A 53 0.87 -3.50 13.33
N LEU A 54 0.99 -3.72 14.64
CA LEU A 54 2.31 -3.75 15.30
C LEU A 54 3.22 -4.82 14.69
N ILE A 55 2.69 -6.02 14.41
CA ILE A 55 3.44 -7.09 13.73
C ILE A 55 3.85 -6.65 12.32
N VAL A 56 2.91 -6.16 11.54
CA VAL A 56 3.11 -5.76 10.13
C VAL A 56 4.19 -4.68 10.02
N ILE A 57 4.03 -3.59 10.77
CA ILE A 57 4.94 -2.44 10.71
C ILE A 57 6.33 -2.84 11.22
N SER A 58 6.42 -3.55 12.34
CA SER A 58 7.69 -3.95 12.92
C SER A 58 8.45 -4.92 12.03
N THR A 59 7.76 -5.87 11.38
CA THR A 59 8.38 -6.84 10.47
C THR A 59 8.97 -6.15 9.24
N VAL A 60 8.15 -5.37 8.55
CA VAL A 60 8.59 -4.68 7.33
C VAL A 60 9.67 -3.66 7.65
N SER A 61 9.52 -2.88 8.72
CA SER A 61 10.51 -1.91 9.14
C SER A 61 11.85 -2.57 9.48
N LEU A 62 11.85 -3.69 10.21
CA LEU A 62 13.07 -4.44 10.52
C LEU A 62 13.78 -4.91 9.23
N MET A 63 13.03 -5.49 8.31
CA MET A 63 13.60 -5.96 7.03
C MET A 63 14.18 -4.81 6.21
N VAL A 64 13.49 -3.66 6.17
CA VAL A 64 13.97 -2.45 5.49
C VAL A 64 15.23 -1.90 6.15
N HIS A 65 15.29 -1.85 7.48
CA HIS A 65 16.49 -1.39 8.20
C HIS A 65 17.71 -2.30 7.91
N VAL A 66 17.53 -3.63 7.97
CA VAL A 66 18.61 -4.58 7.67
C VAL A 66 19.05 -4.46 6.21
N TYR A 67 18.10 -4.40 5.28
CA TYR A 67 18.38 -4.25 3.85
C TYR A 67 19.18 -2.97 3.55
N SER A 68 18.85 -1.89 4.25
CA SER A 68 19.47 -0.59 4.05
C SER A 68 20.95 -0.54 4.46
N PHE A 69 21.43 -1.46 5.31
CA PHE A 69 22.87 -1.58 5.57
C PHE A 69 23.69 -1.90 4.31
N GLY A 70 23.11 -2.70 3.41
CA GLY A 70 23.73 -2.98 2.12
C GLY A 70 23.47 -1.88 1.10
N TYR A 71 22.19 -1.49 0.94
CA TYR A 71 21.74 -0.59 -0.11
C TYR A 71 22.28 0.83 0.03
N MET A 72 22.30 1.38 1.26
CA MET A 72 22.74 2.76 1.56
C MET A 72 24.22 2.85 1.94
N LYS A 73 25.00 1.76 1.77
CA LYS A 73 26.42 1.76 2.11
C LYS A 73 27.19 2.78 1.28
N GLY A 74 27.87 3.69 1.97
CA GLY A 74 28.67 4.75 1.32
C GLY A 74 27.89 5.99 0.92
N GLU A 75 26.56 6.03 1.08
CA GLU A 75 25.76 7.20 0.79
C GLU A 75 25.97 8.33 1.81
N ARG A 76 26.03 9.57 1.29
CA ARG A 76 26.09 10.76 2.16
C ARG A 76 24.80 10.91 2.94
N GLY A 77 24.92 11.11 4.26
CA GLY A 77 23.75 11.27 5.13
C GLY A 77 23.17 9.94 5.62
N PHE A 78 23.96 8.87 5.64
CA PHE A 78 23.55 7.56 6.16
C PHE A 78 22.90 7.63 7.55
N GLN A 79 23.47 8.40 8.49
CA GLN A 79 22.89 8.60 9.82
C GLN A 79 21.54 9.33 9.76
N ARG A 80 21.43 10.38 8.94
CA ARG A 80 20.18 11.11 8.72
C ARG A 80 19.10 10.20 8.12
N TYR A 81 19.48 9.33 7.20
CA TYR A 81 18.57 8.32 6.62
C TYR A 81 17.95 7.45 7.69
N TYR A 82 18.75 6.86 8.59
CA TYR A 82 18.26 6.01 9.66
C TYR A 82 17.44 6.77 10.70
N ALA A 83 17.79 8.02 11.00
CA ALA A 83 16.98 8.86 11.88
C ALA A 83 15.57 9.10 11.30
N PHE A 84 15.49 9.43 10.02
CA PHE A 84 14.20 9.63 9.34
C PHE A 84 13.39 8.34 9.22
N LEU A 85 14.05 7.22 8.93
CA LEU A 85 13.42 5.92 8.83
C LEU A 85 12.84 5.47 10.17
N SER A 86 13.58 5.70 11.26
CA SER A 86 13.14 5.40 12.63
C SER A 86 11.99 6.32 13.06
N LEU A 87 12.06 7.62 12.74
CA LEU A 87 10.97 8.56 13.00
C LEU A 87 9.69 8.14 12.28
N PHE A 88 9.79 7.73 11.03
CA PHE A 88 8.66 7.26 10.24
C PHE A 88 8.03 6.00 10.83
N THR A 89 8.86 5.04 11.23
CA THR A 89 8.38 3.80 11.89
C THR A 89 7.69 4.10 13.21
N MET A 90 8.29 4.94 14.07
CA MET A 90 7.72 5.36 15.35
C MET A 90 6.38 6.08 15.13
N SER A 91 6.30 6.97 14.15
CA SER A 91 5.07 7.70 13.84
C SER A 91 3.94 6.75 13.43
N MET A 92 4.25 5.72 12.64
CA MET A 92 3.23 4.75 12.23
C MET A 92 2.83 3.81 13.37
N LEU A 93 3.76 3.39 14.22
CA LEU A 93 3.43 2.62 15.43
C LEU A 93 2.53 3.42 16.37
N GLY A 94 2.83 4.71 16.59
CA GLY A 94 1.99 5.59 17.39
C GLY A 94 0.58 5.80 16.81
N LEU A 95 0.48 5.85 15.47
CA LEU A 95 -0.81 5.96 14.79
C LEU A 95 -1.72 4.77 15.07
N VAL A 96 -1.19 3.54 14.97
CA VAL A 96 -2.01 2.33 15.07
C VAL A 96 -2.41 2.00 16.51
N VAL A 97 -1.71 2.48 17.52
CA VAL A 97 -2.05 2.30 18.93
C VAL A 97 -2.80 3.49 19.56
N ALA A 98 -3.19 4.47 18.77
CA ALA A 98 -3.92 5.63 19.25
C ALA A 98 -5.24 5.24 19.91
N THR A 99 -5.54 5.86 21.05
CA THR A 99 -6.78 5.60 21.84
C THR A 99 -7.97 6.42 21.36
N ASN A 100 -7.74 7.43 20.53
CA ASN A 100 -8.76 8.31 19.99
C ASN A 100 -8.34 8.85 18.62
N ILE A 101 -9.31 9.40 17.90
CA ILE A 101 -9.11 9.88 16.53
C ILE A 101 -8.19 11.11 16.47
N PHE A 102 -8.16 11.95 17.50
CA PHE A 102 -7.29 13.12 17.53
C PHE A 102 -5.83 12.72 17.74
N GLN A 103 -5.55 11.79 18.64
CA GLN A 103 -4.22 11.20 18.80
C GLN A 103 -3.76 10.52 17.51
N MET A 104 -4.66 9.78 16.83
CA MET A 104 -4.36 9.20 15.51
C MET A 104 -3.97 10.29 14.52
N TYR A 105 -4.67 11.43 14.51
CA TYR A 105 -4.35 12.57 13.64
C TYR A 105 -2.97 13.17 13.92
N LEU A 106 -2.55 13.29 15.18
CA LEU A 106 -1.20 13.77 15.52
C LEU A 106 -0.11 12.90 14.89
N PHE A 107 -0.23 11.58 15.05
CA PHE A 107 0.73 10.65 14.43
C PHE A 107 0.57 10.58 12.91
N TRP A 108 -0.63 10.79 12.39
CA TRP A 108 -0.90 10.93 10.96
C TRP A 108 -0.11 12.07 10.34
N GLU A 109 -0.05 13.19 11.02
CA GLU A 109 0.74 14.34 10.64
C GLU A 109 2.26 14.05 10.69
N LEU A 110 2.71 13.36 11.74
CA LEU A 110 4.11 12.90 11.86
C LEU A 110 4.51 11.94 10.73
N VAL A 111 3.63 11.03 10.34
CA VAL A 111 3.84 10.17 9.16
C VAL A 111 4.01 11.01 7.91
N GLY A 112 3.21 12.06 7.75
CA GLY A 112 3.31 12.99 6.63
C GLY A 112 4.66 13.73 6.59
N VAL A 113 5.11 14.26 7.72
CA VAL A 113 6.40 14.98 7.82
C VAL A 113 7.58 14.03 7.59
N SER A 114 7.58 12.87 8.23
CA SER A 114 8.66 11.90 8.07
C SER A 114 8.74 11.34 6.63
N SER A 115 7.60 11.14 5.96
CA SER A 115 7.59 10.76 4.55
C SER A 115 8.14 11.87 3.63
N TYR A 116 7.82 13.13 3.91
CA TYR A 116 8.39 14.28 3.22
C TYR A 116 9.93 14.27 3.29
N LEU A 117 10.48 14.05 4.50
CA LEU A 117 11.93 13.99 4.72
C LEU A 117 12.59 12.81 3.99
N LEU A 118 11.92 11.67 3.93
CA LEU A 118 12.43 10.47 3.27
C LEU A 118 12.32 10.53 1.74
N ILE A 119 11.23 11.05 1.19
CA ILE A 119 11.07 11.23 -0.26
C ILE A 119 12.08 12.26 -0.77
N GLY A 120 12.28 13.35 -0.02
CA GLY A 120 13.23 14.40 -0.30
C GLY A 120 14.65 14.12 0.22
N PHE A 121 15.01 12.87 0.51
CA PHE A 121 16.32 12.51 1.05
C PHE A 121 17.47 13.02 0.18
N TYR A 122 17.34 12.89 -1.14
CA TYR A 122 18.28 13.43 -2.13
C TYR A 122 17.95 14.89 -2.45
N TYR A 123 17.97 15.76 -1.43
CA TYR A 123 17.56 17.16 -1.51
C TYR A 123 18.38 18.03 -2.48
N THR A 124 19.49 17.51 -3.00
CA THR A 124 20.27 18.16 -4.06
C THR A 124 19.70 17.93 -5.45
N LYS A 125 18.80 16.94 -5.60
CA LYS A 125 18.11 16.66 -6.87
C LYS A 125 16.80 17.45 -6.95
N PRO A 126 16.62 18.33 -7.95
CA PRO A 126 15.39 19.11 -8.11
C PRO A 126 14.13 18.24 -8.20
N SER A 127 14.22 17.06 -8.86
CA SER A 127 13.11 16.11 -8.97
C SER A 127 12.67 15.55 -7.61
N ALA A 128 13.62 15.21 -6.73
CA ALA A 128 13.31 14.71 -5.40
C ALA A 128 12.67 15.80 -4.51
N VAL A 129 13.14 17.05 -4.64
CA VAL A 129 12.56 18.20 -3.93
C VAL A 129 11.14 18.46 -4.43
N ALA A 130 10.91 18.44 -5.73
CA ALA A 130 9.57 18.62 -6.30
C ALA A 130 8.61 17.49 -5.87
N ALA A 131 9.07 16.25 -5.91
CA ALA A 131 8.29 15.08 -5.50
C ALA A 131 7.89 15.12 -4.02
N SER A 132 8.83 15.48 -3.13
CA SER A 132 8.56 15.59 -1.69
C SER A 132 7.57 16.71 -1.38
N LYS A 133 7.71 17.88 -2.02
CA LYS A 133 6.75 19.00 -1.91
C LYS A 133 5.37 18.59 -2.40
N LYS A 134 5.27 17.95 -3.58
CA LYS A 134 3.99 17.46 -4.14
C LYS A 134 3.31 16.48 -3.18
N ALA A 135 4.04 15.50 -2.68
CA ALA A 135 3.51 14.53 -1.73
C ALA A 135 3.00 15.21 -0.45
N PHE A 136 3.77 16.15 0.09
CA PHE A 136 3.39 16.88 1.30
C PHE A 136 2.14 17.74 1.08
N ILE A 137 2.09 18.54 0.00
CA ILE A 137 0.98 19.46 -0.27
C ILE A 137 -0.32 18.69 -0.52
N VAL A 138 -0.29 17.65 -1.37
CA VAL A 138 -1.49 16.87 -1.70
C VAL A 138 -2.05 16.16 -0.47
N THR A 139 -1.19 15.51 0.31
CA THR A 139 -1.63 14.83 1.53
C THR A 139 -2.09 15.82 2.60
N ARG A 140 -1.46 16.98 2.71
CA ARG A 140 -1.83 18.02 3.67
C ARG A 140 -3.18 18.66 3.35
N PHE A 141 -3.47 18.87 2.06
CA PHE A 141 -4.80 19.32 1.64
C PHE A 141 -5.90 18.31 2.04
N ALA A 142 -5.63 17.03 1.87
CA ALA A 142 -6.53 15.98 2.32
C ALA A 142 -6.67 15.93 3.85
N ASP A 143 -5.58 16.16 4.57
CA ASP A 143 -5.55 16.17 6.04
C ASP A 143 -6.36 17.33 6.63
N LEU A 144 -6.55 18.43 5.89
CA LEU A 144 -7.49 19.49 6.29
C LEU A 144 -8.93 18.97 6.37
N GLY A 145 -9.37 18.21 5.35
CA GLY A 145 -10.67 17.53 5.39
C GLY A 145 -10.79 16.58 6.58
N PHE A 146 -9.71 15.82 6.87
CA PHE A 146 -9.65 14.93 8.02
C PHE A 146 -9.81 15.71 9.34
N LEU A 147 -9.09 16.80 9.53
CA LEU A 147 -9.19 17.62 10.74
C LEU A 147 -10.59 18.20 10.93
N ILE A 148 -11.19 18.75 9.87
CA ILE A 148 -12.57 19.25 9.94
C ILE A 148 -13.53 18.12 10.33
N GLY A 149 -13.38 16.94 9.73
CA GLY A 149 -14.15 15.74 10.08
C GLY A 149 -14.02 15.36 11.56
N ILE A 150 -12.81 15.41 12.11
CA ILE A 150 -12.55 15.13 13.54
C ILE A 150 -13.25 16.16 14.43
N LEU A 151 -13.19 17.44 14.10
CA LEU A 151 -13.83 18.50 14.89
C LEU A 151 -15.36 18.40 14.85
N VAL A 152 -15.93 18.12 13.67
CA VAL A 152 -17.37 17.86 13.54
C VAL A 152 -17.77 16.62 14.34
N TYR A 153 -17.00 15.53 14.25
CA TYR A 153 -17.23 14.32 15.03
C TYR A 153 -17.18 14.61 16.54
N GLY A 154 -16.12 15.24 17.02
CA GLY A 154 -15.96 15.55 18.45
C GLY A 154 -17.11 16.40 19.00
N TYR A 155 -17.59 17.35 18.22
CA TYR A 155 -18.72 18.20 18.64
C TYR A 155 -20.04 17.43 18.73
N TYR A 156 -20.37 16.61 17.71
CA TYR A 156 -21.66 15.92 17.65
C TYR A 156 -21.65 14.55 18.35
N ALA A 157 -20.51 13.86 18.42
CA ALA A 157 -20.37 12.60 19.15
C ALA A 157 -20.09 12.80 20.65
N GLY A 158 -19.68 14.02 21.04
CA GLY A 158 -19.34 14.35 22.43
C GLY A 158 -18.07 13.69 22.95
N THR A 159 -17.27 13.11 22.05
CA THR A 159 -16.01 12.43 22.37
C THR A 159 -15.12 12.34 21.14
N TYR A 160 -13.81 12.17 21.34
CA TYR A 160 -12.86 11.82 20.28
C TYR A 160 -12.54 10.31 20.23
N THR A 161 -13.10 9.52 21.12
CA THR A 161 -12.95 8.04 21.08
C THR A 161 -13.64 7.46 19.84
N PHE A 162 -13.35 6.21 19.52
CA PHE A 162 -13.90 5.54 18.34
C PHE A 162 -15.36 5.10 18.49
N GLN A 163 -16.01 5.45 19.59
CA GLN A 163 -17.43 5.18 19.86
C GLN A 163 -18.09 6.49 20.36
N PRO A 164 -19.23 6.89 19.79
CA PRO A 164 -19.93 8.10 20.21
C PRO A 164 -20.61 7.87 21.57
N SER A 165 -20.82 8.94 22.33
CA SER A 165 -21.63 8.87 23.54
C SER A 165 -23.11 8.76 23.17
N GLU A 166 -23.88 7.95 23.93
CA GLU A 166 -25.32 7.78 23.70
C GLU A 166 -26.09 9.12 23.76
N MET A 167 -25.70 9.99 24.69
CA MET A 167 -26.35 11.29 24.86
C MET A 167 -26.12 12.23 23.66
N ALA A 168 -24.98 12.14 23.00
CA ALA A 168 -24.66 12.96 21.84
C ALA A 168 -25.47 12.53 20.60
N LEU A 169 -25.80 11.26 20.47
CA LEU A 169 -26.64 10.74 19.38
C LEU A 169 -28.05 11.35 19.42
N LEU A 170 -28.59 11.60 20.60
CA LEU A 170 -29.91 12.24 20.79
C LEU A 170 -29.92 13.71 20.35
N LYS A 171 -28.78 14.39 20.30
CA LYS A 171 -28.64 15.81 19.93
C LYS A 171 -28.36 16.04 18.42
N GLY A 172 -28.75 15.13 17.55
CA GLY A 172 -28.53 15.23 16.10
C GLY A 172 -27.18 14.69 15.65
N GLY A 173 -26.42 14.04 16.54
CA GLY A 173 -25.16 13.41 16.20
C GLY A 173 -25.26 12.38 15.09
N ALA A 174 -26.34 11.58 15.09
CA ALA A 174 -26.59 10.59 14.05
C ALA A 174 -26.68 11.17 12.63
N THR A 175 -27.13 12.41 12.49
CA THR A 175 -27.25 13.10 11.17
C THR A 175 -25.90 13.65 10.70
N MET A 176 -25.04 14.11 11.61
CA MET A 176 -23.78 14.77 11.26
C MET A 176 -22.58 13.81 11.23
N ILE A 177 -22.69 12.63 11.84
CA ILE A 177 -21.63 11.60 11.80
C ILE A 177 -21.30 11.17 10.37
N PRO A 178 -22.26 10.93 9.44
CA PRO A 178 -21.94 10.61 8.05
C PRO A 178 -21.08 11.67 7.36
N LEU A 179 -21.38 12.95 7.58
CA LEU A 179 -20.56 14.06 7.06
C LEU A 179 -19.15 14.02 7.63
N ALA A 180 -19.02 13.84 8.95
CA ALA A 180 -17.73 13.74 9.63
C ALA A 180 -16.89 12.59 9.08
N LEU A 181 -17.48 11.41 8.91
CA LEU A 181 -16.81 10.22 8.37
C LEU A 181 -16.41 10.41 6.89
N GLY A 182 -17.25 11.06 6.09
CA GLY A 182 -16.90 11.40 4.71
C GLY A 182 -15.71 12.35 4.63
N LEU A 183 -15.66 13.38 5.49
CA LEU A 183 -14.53 14.31 5.58
C LEU A 183 -13.26 13.60 6.08
N MET A 184 -13.37 12.70 7.06
CA MET A 184 -12.24 11.88 7.51
C MET A 184 -11.72 10.98 6.40
N PHE A 185 -12.61 10.40 5.59
CA PHE A 185 -12.22 9.57 4.45
C PHE A 185 -11.43 10.36 3.39
N ILE A 186 -11.65 11.66 3.22
CA ILE A 186 -10.82 12.48 2.34
C ILE A 186 -9.36 12.45 2.79
N GLY A 187 -9.09 12.56 4.09
CA GLY A 187 -7.74 12.39 4.65
C GLY A 187 -7.19 10.98 4.39
N GLY A 188 -8.01 9.97 4.61
CA GLY A 188 -7.67 8.58 4.28
C GLY A 188 -7.34 8.38 2.81
N ALA A 189 -8.14 8.95 1.90
CA ALA A 189 -7.93 8.93 0.46
C ALA A 189 -6.62 9.61 0.06
N GLY A 190 -6.24 10.71 0.72
CA GLY A 190 -4.98 11.40 0.48
C GLY A 190 -3.75 10.53 0.80
N LYS A 191 -3.68 9.97 1.99
CA LYS A 191 -2.57 9.08 2.40
C LYS A 191 -2.54 7.78 1.61
N SER A 192 -3.70 7.19 1.35
CA SER A 192 -3.85 5.94 0.60
C SER A 192 -3.81 6.11 -0.91
N ALA A 193 -3.55 7.30 -1.39
CA ALA A 193 -3.45 7.62 -2.82
C ALA A 193 -4.67 7.16 -3.63
N MET A 194 -5.88 7.37 -3.10
CA MET A 194 -7.12 7.13 -3.82
C MET A 194 -7.38 8.24 -4.84
N PHE A 195 -7.98 7.88 -5.97
CA PHE A 195 -8.37 8.87 -6.98
C PHE A 195 -9.34 9.92 -6.38
N PRO A 196 -9.16 11.22 -6.66
CA PRO A 196 -8.15 11.86 -7.52
C PRO A 196 -6.84 12.25 -6.79
N LEU A 197 -6.68 11.96 -5.51
CA LEU A 197 -5.55 12.38 -4.67
C LEU A 197 -4.29 11.46 -4.79
N HIS A 198 -4.22 10.64 -5.82
CA HIS A 198 -3.17 9.64 -6.04
C HIS A 198 -1.88 10.19 -6.67
N ILE A 199 -1.91 11.40 -7.21
CA ILE A 199 -0.88 11.98 -8.09
C ILE A 199 0.51 12.10 -7.46
N TRP A 200 0.61 12.09 -6.15
CA TRP A 200 1.88 12.22 -5.42
C TRP A 200 2.67 10.90 -5.35
N LEU A 201 1.96 9.75 -5.35
CA LEU A 201 2.59 8.46 -5.04
C LEU A 201 3.57 7.97 -6.11
N PRO A 202 3.28 8.06 -7.42
CA PRO A 202 4.27 7.69 -8.45
C PRO A 202 5.52 8.57 -8.46
N ASP A 203 5.41 9.84 -8.09
CA ASP A 203 6.54 10.76 -8.02
C ASP A 203 7.35 10.57 -6.73
N ALA A 204 6.75 10.04 -5.66
CA ALA A 204 7.45 9.65 -4.44
C ALA A 204 8.54 8.58 -4.66
N MET A 205 8.60 7.99 -5.85
CA MET A 205 9.66 7.05 -6.27
C MET A 205 11.05 7.69 -6.39
N GLU A 206 11.18 9.01 -6.31
CA GLU A 206 12.46 9.73 -6.27
C GLU A 206 13.26 9.45 -4.97
N GLY A 207 12.61 9.02 -3.91
CA GLY A 207 13.27 8.60 -2.68
C GLY A 207 14.05 7.28 -2.83
N PRO A 208 14.93 6.94 -1.86
CA PRO A 208 15.65 5.66 -1.84
C PRO A 208 14.70 4.47 -1.91
N THR A 209 15.06 3.42 -2.65
CA THR A 209 14.15 2.28 -2.85
C THR A 209 13.70 1.57 -1.57
N PRO A 210 14.54 1.40 -0.52
CA PRO A 210 14.06 0.84 0.75
C PRO A 210 13.00 1.70 1.44
N VAL A 211 13.05 3.03 1.26
CA VAL A 211 12.00 3.95 1.71
C VAL A 211 10.69 3.67 0.96
N SER A 212 10.78 3.49 -0.37
CA SER A 212 9.61 3.13 -1.17
C SER A 212 9.00 1.81 -0.68
N ALA A 213 9.82 0.82 -0.34
CA ALA A 213 9.33 -0.44 0.25
C ALA A 213 8.52 -0.21 1.53
N LEU A 214 9.02 0.63 2.45
CA LEU A 214 8.34 0.90 3.71
C LEU A 214 7.04 1.69 3.51
N ILE A 215 7.07 2.77 2.71
CA ILE A 215 5.90 3.62 2.44
C ILE A 215 4.77 2.82 1.78
N HIS A 216 5.10 1.97 0.80
CA HIS A 216 4.12 1.28 -0.04
C HIS A 216 3.63 -0.05 0.51
N ALA A 217 4.37 -0.69 1.42
CA ALA A 217 4.00 -2.00 1.92
C ALA A 217 3.13 -1.94 3.20
N ALA A 218 3.61 -1.25 4.24
CA ALA A 218 3.11 -1.47 5.58
C ALA A 218 2.73 -0.19 6.34
N THR A 219 2.93 1.00 5.75
CA THR A 219 2.85 2.23 6.54
C THR A 219 1.93 3.29 5.92
N MET A 220 2.46 4.30 5.25
CA MET A 220 1.70 5.50 4.86
C MET A 220 0.46 5.18 4.02
N VAL A 221 0.59 4.34 3.00
CA VAL A 221 -0.52 4.06 2.07
C VAL A 221 -1.60 3.18 2.68
N VAL A 222 -1.30 2.40 3.71
CA VAL A 222 -2.29 1.59 4.43
C VAL A 222 -2.96 2.36 5.58
N ALA A 223 -2.48 3.56 5.90
CA ALA A 223 -3.05 4.38 6.98
C ALA A 223 -4.53 4.71 6.73
N GLY A 224 -4.92 5.03 5.49
CA GLY A 224 -6.32 5.28 5.14
C GLY A 224 -7.19 4.02 5.22
N VAL A 225 -6.67 2.86 4.85
CA VAL A 225 -7.36 1.57 5.03
C VAL A 225 -7.56 1.29 6.53
N TYR A 226 -6.52 1.51 7.32
CA TYR A 226 -6.59 1.37 8.77
C TYR A 226 -7.59 2.35 9.40
N LEU A 227 -7.65 3.59 8.93
CA LEU A 227 -8.64 4.58 9.38
C LEU A 227 -10.07 4.09 9.15
N VAL A 228 -10.38 3.60 7.96
CA VAL A 228 -11.72 3.07 7.64
C VAL A 228 -12.03 1.83 8.50
N ALA A 229 -11.06 0.93 8.67
CA ALA A 229 -11.22 -0.24 9.52
C ALA A 229 -11.40 0.13 11.02
N ARG A 230 -10.68 1.13 11.51
CA ARG A 230 -10.78 1.62 12.90
C ARG A 230 -12.14 2.27 13.17
N MET A 231 -12.65 3.02 12.20
CA MET A 231 -13.95 3.69 12.29
C MET A 231 -15.11 2.82 11.74
N PHE A 232 -14.84 1.56 11.39
CA PHE A 232 -15.80 0.66 10.76
C PHE A 232 -17.14 0.53 11.51
N PRO A 233 -17.19 0.42 12.86
CA PRO A 233 -18.46 0.39 13.57
C PRO A 233 -19.32 1.63 13.36
N LEU A 234 -18.69 2.79 13.21
CA LEU A 234 -19.39 4.05 12.93
C LEU A 234 -19.90 4.11 11.48
N PHE A 235 -19.10 3.64 10.52
CA PHE A 235 -19.54 3.55 9.13
C PHE A 235 -20.75 2.65 8.98
N ILE A 236 -20.71 1.44 9.55
CA ILE A 236 -21.82 0.47 9.47
C ILE A 236 -23.05 0.99 10.20
N GLY A 237 -22.88 1.58 11.39
CA GLY A 237 -23.99 2.01 12.22
C GLY A 237 -24.67 3.32 11.76
N TYR A 238 -23.91 4.26 11.21
CA TYR A 238 -24.41 5.62 10.96
C TYR A 238 -24.20 6.13 9.53
N ALA A 239 -23.29 5.54 8.75
CA ALA A 239 -22.91 6.04 7.44
C ALA A 239 -22.68 4.92 6.40
N PRO A 240 -23.62 3.97 6.21
CA PRO A 240 -23.44 2.88 5.26
C PRO A 240 -23.27 3.39 3.82
N ASP A 241 -23.95 4.48 3.43
CA ASP A 241 -23.81 5.06 2.10
C ASP A 241 -22.41 5.64 1.85
N VAL A 242 -21.79 6.25 2.88
CA VAL A 242 -20.40 6.74 2.80
C VAL A 242 -19.44 5.55 2.69
N LEU A 243 -19.71 4.46 3.40
CA LEU A 243 -18.90 3.24 3.30
C LEU A 243 -18.99 2.64 1.88
N HIS A 244 -20.18 2.60 1.28
CA HIS A 244 -20.33 2.16 -0.11
C HIS A 244 -19.63 3.11 -1.09
N LEU A 245 -19.62 4.43 -0.84
CA LEU A 245 -18.81 5.38 -1.62
C LEU A 245 -17.33 5.04 -1.56
N VAL A 246 -16.82 4.62 -0.39
CA VAL A 246 -15.43 4.14 -0.26
C VAL A 246 -15.17 2.95 -1.20
N ALA A 247 -16.13 2.02 -1.33
CA ALA A 247 -16.00 0.89 -2.26
C ALA A 247 -15.92 1.35 -3.72
N TYR A 248 -16.79 2.26 -4.15
CA TYR A 248 -16.79 2.76 -5.53
C TYR A 248 -15.52 3.56 -5.86
N VAL A 249 -15.06 4.42 -4.96
CA VAL A 249 -13.78 5.13 -5.11
C VAL A 249 -12.62 4.15 -5.17
N GLY A 250 -12.63 3.12 -4.32
CA GLY A 250 -11.63 2.06 -4.32
C GLY A 250 -11.59 1.27 -5.63
N ALA A 251 -12.75 0.87 -6.16
CA ALA A 251 -12.86 0.12 -7.41
C ALA A 251 -12.37 0.93 -8.61
N PHE A 252 -12.79 2.20 -8.72
CA PHE A 252 -12.33 3.09 -9.77
C PHE A 252 -10.81 3.31 -9.69
N THR A 253 -10.29 3.56 -8.50
CA THR A 253 -8.86 3.74 -8.26
C THR A 253 -8.06 2.50 -8.64
N ALA A 254 -8.55 1.31 -8.26
CA ALA A 254 -7.92 0.04 -8.59
C ALA A 254 -7.85 -0.20 -10.10
N PHE A 255 -8.93 0.07 -10.82
CA PHE A 255 -9.00 -0.04 -12.29
C PHE A 255 -8.06 0.96 -12.99
N TYR A 256 -8.13 2.23 -12.59
CA TYR A 256 -7.28 3.29 -13.12
C TYR A 256 -5.79 2.93 -12.97
N ALA A 257 -5.39 2.58 -11.74
CA ALA A 257 -4.00 2.27 -11.45
C ALA A 257 -3.51 1.01 -12.17
N ALA A 258 -4.34 -0.04 -12.26
CA ALA A 258 -4.01 -1.24 -13.02
C ALA A 258 -3.82 -0.95 -14.51
N SER A 259 -4.66 -0.09 -15.10
CA SER A 259 -4.56 0.32 -16.50
C SER A 259 -3.23 1.05 -16.78
N VAL A 260 -2.83 1.95 -15.89
CA VAL A 260 -1.54 2.65 -15.99
C VAL A 260 -0.36 1.70 -15.79
N ALA A 261 -0.44 0.79 -14.81
CA ALA A 261 0.62 -0.19 -14.53
C ALA A 261 0.91 -1.10 -15.75
N CYS A 262 -0.08 -1.39 -16.57
CA CYS A 262 0.09 -2.21 -17.78
C CYS A 262 1.05 -1.62 -18.82
N VAL A 263 1.29 -0.30 -18.81
CA VAL A 263 2.04 0.41 -19.85
C VAL A 263 3.29 1.14 -19.34
N GLN A 264 3.48 1.32 -18.05
CA GLN A 264 4.65 1.99 -17.49
C GLN A 264 5.93 1.21 -17.79
N SER A 265 7.05 1.94 -17.99
CA SER A 265 8.37 1.39 -18.28
C SER A 265 9.34 1.38 -17.09
N ASP A 266 9.12 2.23 -16.10
CA ASP A 266 9.93 2.32 -14.88
C ASP A 266 9.44 1.28 -13.85
N ILE A 267 10.37 0.42 -13.37
CA ILE A 267 10.07 -0.66 -12.41
C ILE A 267 9.41 -0.12 -11.12
N LYS A 268 9.91 0.98 -10.56
CA LYS A 268 9.35 1.58 -9.33
C LYS A 268 7.96 2.15 -9.58
N ARG A 269 7.72 2.77 -10.74
CA ARG A 269 6.40 3.30 -11.11
C ARG A 269 5.38 2.20 -11.36
N VAL A 270 5.75 1.10 -12.00
CA VAL A 270 4.86 -0.08 -12.12
C VAL A 270 4.44 -0.57 -10.73
N LEU A 271 5.39 -0.70 -9.81
CA LEU A 271 5.11 -1.12 -8.44
C LEU A 271 4.28 -0.10 -7.65
N ALA A 272 4.47 1.20 -7.89
CA ALA A 272 3.67 2.27 -7.28
C ALA A 272 2.20 2.19 -7.73
N PHE A 273 1.94 2.09 -9.02
CA PHE A 273 0.57 1.92 -9.54
C PHE A 273 -0.03 0.57 -9.12
N SER A 274 0.78 -0.47 -9.05
CA SER A 274 0.35 -1.74 -8.45
C SER A 274 -0.07 -1.57 -6.98
N THR A 275 0.63 -0.75 -6.20
CA THR A 275 0.25 -0.44 -4.82
C THR A 275 -1.09 0.29 -4.76
N ILE A 276 -1.28 1.35 -5.55
CA ILE A 276 -2.54 2.10 -5.63
C ILE A 276 -3.70 1.15 -5.95
N SER A 277 -3.50 0.24 -6.90
CA SER A 277 -4.50 -0.77 -7.27
C SER A 277 -4.84 -1.72 -6.10
N GLN A 278 -3.83 -2.24 -5.39
CA GLN A 278 -4.06 -3.16 -4.27
C GLN A 278 -4.70 -2.48 -3.06
N ILE A 279 -4.34 -1.23 -2.77
CA ILE A 279 -5.02 -0.43 -1.74
C ILE A 279 -6.50 -0.21 -2.14
N GLY A 280 -6.77 0.00 -3.43
CA GLY A 280 -8.14 0.02 -3.96
C GLY A 280 -8.91 -1.26 -3.66
N PHE A 281 -8.29 -2.45 -3.80
CA PHE A 281 -8.89 -3.72 -3.39
C PHE A 281 -9.27 -3.75 -1.89
N MET A 282 -8.40 -3.24 -1.02
CA MET A 282 -8.67 -3.19 0.41
C MET A 282 -9.82 -2.22 0.74
N MET A 283 -9.86 -1.06 0.09
CA MET A 283 -10.95 -0.10 0.24
C MET A 283 -12.29 -0.68 -0.24
N VAL A 284 -12.28 -1.40 -1.37
CA VAL A 284 -13.47 -2.12 -1.85
C VAL A 284 -13.92 -3.15 -0.82
N ALA A 285 -13.00 -3.95 -0.29
CA ALA A 285 -13.31 -4.98 0.69
C ALA A 285 -14.03 -4.42 1.92
N LEU A 286 -13.52 -3.32 2.48
CA LEU A 286 -14.18 -2.63 3.59
C LEU A 286 -15.51 -2.00 3.18
N GLY A 287 -15.55 -1.38 2.00
CA GLY A 287 -16.68 -0.60 1.50
C GLY A 287 -17.88 -1.43 1.07
N VAL A 288 -17.70 -2.70 0.69
CA VAL A 288 -18.81 -3.60 0.31
C VAL A 288 -19.50 -4.25 1.51
N CYS A 289 -19.03 -4.00 2.72
CA CYS A 289 -19.70 -4.50 3.91
C CYS A 289 -21.06 -3.84 4.11
N THR A 290 -22.07 -4.66 4.41
CA THR A 290 -23.44 -4.23 4.70
C THR A 290 -23.84 -4.46 6.15
N SER A 291 -23.08 -5.23 6.89
CA SER A 291 -23.27 -5.48 8.32
C SER A 291 -21.94 -5.75 9.04
N ALA A 292 -21.99 -5.80 10.36
CA ALA A 292 -20.85 -6.22 11.18
C ALA A 292 -20.76 -7.75 11.34
N ASP A 293 -21.73 -8.52 10.87
CA ASP A 293 -21.69 -9.98 10.92
C ASP A 293 -20.90 -10.54 9.72
N PRO A 294 -19.77 -11.24 9.96
CA PRO A 294 -18.96 -11.81 8.87
C PRO A 294 -19.69 -12.85 8.04
N HIS A 295 -20.73 -13.51 8.58
CA HIS A 295 -21.55 -14.46 7.87
C HIS A 295 -22.63 -13.80 6.99
N HIS A 296 -23.00 -12.56 7.31
CA HIS A 296 -24.11 -11.84 6.67
C HIS A 296 -23.68 -10.43 6.25
N GLY A 297 -22.72 -10.32 5.33
CA GLY A 297 -22.31 -9.07 4.72
C GLY A 297 -21.12 -8.35 5.38
N GLY A 298 -20.50 -8.92 6.41
CA GLY A 298 -19.31 -8.35 7.07
C GLY A 298 -17.99 -9.00 6.67
N LEU A 299 -17.97 -9.95 5.73
CA LEU A 299 -16.78 -10.69 5.31
C LEU A 299 -15.66 -9.75 4.81
N GLY A 300 -16.02 -8.68 4.13
CA GLY A 300 -15.06 -7.76 3.52
C GLY A 300 -14.11 -7.08 4.51
N TYR A 301 -14.53 -6.89 5.77
CA TYR A 301 -13.66 -6.36 6.81
C TYR A 301 -12.46 -7.29 7.07
N MET A 302 -12.73 -8.56 7.35
CA MET A 302 -11.69 -9.58 7.55
C MET A 302 -10.83 -9.72 6.30
N ALA A 303 -11.46 -9.82 5.13
CA ALA A 303 -10.77 -9.95 3.84
C ALA A 303 -9.82 -8.78 3.55
N GLY A 304 -10.26 -7.55 3.78
CA GLY A 304 -9.47 -6.33 3.59
C GLY A 304 -8.27 -6.28 4.52
N MET A 305 -8.46 -6.59 5.81
CA MET A 305 -7.37 -6.61 6.79
C MET A 305 -6.40 -7.77 6.54
N PHE A 306 -6.90 -8.92 6.12
CA PHE A 306 -6.06 -10.06 5.72
C PHE A 306 -5.22 -9.71 4.49
N HIS A 307 -5.83 -9.06 3.50
CA HIS A 307 -5.07 -8.60 2.32
C HIS A 307 -4.05 -7.53 2.66
N LEU A 308 -4.34 -6.63 3.61
CA LEU A 308 -3.36 -5.67 4.12
C LEU A 308 -2.14 -6.39 4.71
N PHE A 309 -2.36 -7.42 5.52
CA PHE A 309 -1.29 -8.22 6.11
C PHE A 309 -0.42 -8.91 5.06
N THR A 310 -1.04 -9.64 4.13
CA THR A 310 -0.31 -10.37 3.07
C THR A 310 0.35 -9.41 2.09
N HIS A 311 -0.33 -8.32 1.72
CA HIS A 311 0.19 -7.26 0.86
C HIS A 311 1.46 -6.63 1.42
N ALA A 312 1.49 -6.33 2.71
CA ALA A 312 2.68 -5.76 3.34
C ALA A 312 3.92 -6.63 3.10
N MET A 313 3.78 -7.95 3.19
CA MET A 313 4.89 -8.90 3.00
C MET A 313 5.34 -8.99 1.55
N PHE A 314 4.45 -9.30 0.61
CA PHE A 314 4.87 -9.44 -0.78
C PHE A 314 5.19 -8.10 -1.45
N LYS A 315 4.61 -6.98 -1.01
CA LYS A 315 4.93 -5.67 -1.58
C LYS A 315 6.29 -5.15 -1.11
N ALA A 316 6.63 -5.35 0.15
CA ALA A 316 7.97 -5.08 0.65
C ALA A 316 9.01 -5.91 -0.11
N LEU A 317 8.72 -7.19 -0.34
CA LEU A 317 9.57 -8.08 -1.12
C LEU A 317 9.76 -7.59 -2.56
N LEU A 318 8.71 -7.14 -3.23
CA LEU A 318 8.78 -6.60 -4.59
C LEU A 318 9.64 -5.34 -4.67
N PHE A 319 9.46 -4.39 -3.75
CA PHE A 319 10.24 -3.15 -3.74
C PHE A 319 11.70 -3.39 -3.36
N LEU A 320 11.99 -4.23 -2.38
CA LEU A 320 13.36 -4.57 -2.02
C LEU A 320 14.03 -5.36 -3.15
N GLY A 321 13.31 -6.28 -3.81
CA GLY A 321 13.78 -6.97 -5.01
C GLY A 321 14.08 -5.99 -6.16
N ALA A 322 13.19 -5.01 -6.39
CA ALA A 322 13.44 -3.94 -7.35
C ALA A 322 14.69 -3.12 -6.99
N GLY A 323 14.91 -2.84 -5.71
CA GLY A 323 16.12 -2.18 -5.24
C GLY A 323 17.39 -2.96 -5.56
N SER A 324 17.38 -4.28 -5.36
CA SER A 324 18.49 -5.15 -5.74
C SER A 324 18.77 -5.13 -7.25
N ILE A 325 17.72 -5.15 -8.06
CA ILE A 325 17.82 -5.08 -9.53
C ILE A 325 18.40 -3.72 -9.96
N ILE A 326 17.86 -2.62 -9.43
CA ILE A 326 18.34 -1.26 -9.73
C ILE A 326 19.79 -1.09 -9.31
N HIS A 327 20.18 -1.63 -8.15
CA HIS A 327 21.56 -1.59 -7.68
C HIS A 327 22.53 -2.32 -8.61
N ALA A 328 22.10 -3.42 -9.21
CA ALA A 328 22.92 -4.19 -10.16
C ALA A 328 22.98 -3.59 -11.56
N VAL A 329 21.89 -2.91 -12.01
CA VAL A 329 21.77 -2.40 -13.40
C VAL A 329 22.01 -0.89 -13.47
N HIS A 330 21.94 -0.16 -12.36
CA HIS A 330 22.04 1.31 -12.26
C HIS A 330 20.99 2.06 -13.09
N SER A 331 19.82 1.46 -13.32
CA SER A 331 18.70 2.07 -14.04
C SER A 331 17.37 1.60 -13.49
N ASN A 332 16.37 2.49 -13.48
CA ASN A 332 14.98 2.16 -13.17
C ASN A 332 14.21 1.65 -14.40
N GLU A 333 14.70 1.91 -15.60
CA GLU A 333 14.01 1.59 -16.85
C GLU A 333 14.11 0.10 -17.19
N MET A 334 12.96 -0.53 -17.47
CA MET A 334 12.89 -1.94 -17.88
C MET A 334 13.65 -2.22 -19.19
N SER A 335 13.79 -1.22 -20.05
CA SER A 335 14.56 -1.33 -21.29
C SER A 335 16.06 -1.58 -21.06
N ALA A 336 16.60 -1.18 -19.89
CA ALA A 336 17.97 -1.43 -19.48
C ALA A 336 18.15 -2.79 -18.78
N MET A 337 17.07 -3.56 -18.60
CA MET A 337 17.03 -4.85 -17.94
C MET A 337 16.82 -5.97 -18.96
N GLY A 338 16.91 -7.20 -18.53
CA GLY A 338 16.67 -8.40 -19.32
C GLY A 338 17.66 -9.50 -18.98
N GLY A 339 17.22 -10.75 -19.00
CA GLY A 339 18.07 -11.92 -18.78
C GLY A 339 18.70 -12.05 -17.40
N LEU A 340 18.27 -11.25 -16.39
CA LEU A 340 18.92 -11.15 -15.08
C LEU A 340 18.80 -12.41 -14.22
N ARG A 341 17.92 -13.35 -14.56
CA ARG A 341 17.70 -14.60 -13.81
C ARG A 341 18.96 -15.42 -13.56
N LYS A 342 19.95 -15.35 -14.45
CA LYS A 342 21.20 -16.11 -14.35
C LYS A 342 22.20 -15.43 -13.42
N TYR A 343 22.14 -14.13 -13.30
CA TYR A 343 23.09 -13.30 -12.54
C TYR A 343 22.62 -13.04 -11.11
N MET A 344 21.31 -13.05 -10.88
CA MET A 344 20.67 -12.73 -9.61
C MET A 344 19.66 -13.82 -9.19
N PRO A 345 20.10 -15.06 -8.92
CA PRO A 345 19.19 -16.18 -8.68
C PRO A 345 18.32 -16.01 -7.44
N VAL A 346 18.86 -15.47 -6.33
CA VAL A 346 18.09 -15.25 -5.09
C VAL A 346 17.04 -14.17 -5.32
N THR A 347 17.45 -13.03 -5.87
CA THR A 347 16.52 -11.94 -6.21
C THR A 347 15.46 -12.42 -7.20
N HIS A 348 15.83 -13.22 -8.20
CA HIS A 348 14.90 -13.77 -9.19
C HIS A 348 13.81 -14.65 -8.54
N ILE A 349 14.21 -15.64 -7.73
CA ILE A 349 13.26 -16.58 -7.11
C ILE A 349 12.34 -15.85 -6.11
N THR A 350 12.89 -14.97 -5.28
CA THR A 350 12.11 -14.23 -4.30
C THR A 350 11.12 -13.25 -4.97
N PHE A 351 11.54 -12.59 -6.04
CA PHE A 351 10.67 -11.71 -6.84
C PHE A 351 9.55 -12.50 -7.53
N LEU A 352 9.84 -13.69 -8.06
CA LEU A 352 8.83 -14.57 -8.66
C LEU A 352 7.79 -15.01 -7.62
N ILE A 353 8.20 -15.38 -6.41
CA ILE A 353 7.31 -15.73 -5.31
C ILE A 353 6.34 -14.56 -5.03
N ALA A 354 6.86 -13.34 -4.96
CA ALA A 354 6.03 -12.15 -4.75
C ALA A 354 5.08 -11.88 -5.93
N CYS A 355 5.52 -12.08 -7.17
CA CYS A 355 4.67 -11.96 -8.37
C CYS A 355 3.53 -12.98 -8.36
N LEU A 356 3.79 -14.22 -7.99
CA LEU A 356 2.77 -15.27 -7.86
C LEU A 356 1.77 -14.95 -6.74
N ALA A 357 2.28 -14.43 -5.62
CA ALA A 357 1.42 -14.03 -4.49
C ALA A 357 0.46 -12.90 -4.89
N ILE A 358 0.95 -11.83 -5.47
CA ILE A 358 0.11 -10.69 -5.88
C ILE A 358 -0.83 -11.05 -7.04
N ALA A 359 -0.44 -11.96 -7.92
CA ALA A 359 -1.31 -12.49 -8.97
C ALA A 359 -2.46 -13.35 -8.44
N GLY A 360 -2.39 -13.81 -7.20
CA GLY A 360 -3.42 -14.65 -6.59
C GLY A 360 -3.32 -16.12 -7.00
N ILE A 361 -2.11 -16.64 -7.14
CA ILE A 361 -1.86 -18.06 -7.45
C ILE A 361 -1.64 -18.84 -6.15
N PRO A 362 -2.39 -19.95 -5.93
CA PRO A 362 -2.11 -20.81 -4.79
C PRO A 362 -0.74 -21.53 -4.95
N PRO A 363 -0.03 -21.84 -3.87
CA PRO A 363 -0.40 -21.71 -2.46
C PRO A 363 0.05 -20.40 -1.79
N PHE A 364 0.36 -19.38 -2.56
CA PHE A 364 0.90 -18.12 -2.04
C PHE A 364 -0.17 -17.29 -1.31
N SER A 365 0.25 -16.49 -0.33
CA SER A 365 -0.64 -15.80 0.61
C SER A 365 -1.64 -14.85 -0.04
N GLY A 366 -1.25 -14.19 -1.13
CA GLY A 366 -2.12 -13.28 -1.85
C GLY A 366 -3.35 -13.93 -2.48
N PHE A 367 -3.30 -15.23 -2.78
CA PHE A 367 -4.46 -16.00 -3.23
C PHE A 367 -5.56 -16.00 -2.16
N PHE A 368 -5.23 -16.45 -0.95
CA PHE A 368 -6.21 -16.59 0.13
C PHE A 368 -6.89 -15.28 0.48
N SER A 369 -6.13 -14.20 0.63
CA SER A 369 -6.68 -12.89 0.98
C SER A 369 -7.49 -12.27 -0.15
N LYS A 370 -7.04 -12.39 -1.40
CA LYS A 370 -7.74 -11.83 -2.56
C LYS A 370 -9.02 -12.59 -2.87
N ASP A 371 -9.02 -13.89 -2.70
CA ASP A 371 -10.21 -14.71 -2.90
C ASP A 371 -11.35 -14.31 -1.95
N GLU A 372 -11.03 -14.07 -0.67
CA GLU A 372 -12.00 -13.56 0.30
C GLU A 372 -12.55 -12.18 -0.08
N ILE A 373 -11.70 -11.29 -0.63
CA ILE A 373 -12.16 -9.99 -1.15
C ILE A 373 -13.15 -10.18 -2.31
N LEU A 374 -12.82 -11.03 -3.27
CA LEU A 374 -13.69 -11.29 -4.41
C LEU A 374 -15.02 -11.92 -3.97
N THR A 375 -14.98 -12.85 -3.02
CA THR A 375 -16.19 -13.45 -2.43
C THR A 375 -17.07 -12.37 -1.79
N ALA A 376 -16.50 -11.47 -0.99
CA ALA A 376 -17.22 -10.34 -0.41
C ALA A 376 -17.82 -9.42 -1.49
N CYS A 377 -17.10 -9.16 -2.57
CA CYS A 377 -17.58 -8.35 -3.69
C CYS A 377 -18.77 -9.01 -4.39
N PHE A 378 -18.73 -10.33 -4.63
CA PHE A 378 -19.85 -11.06 -5.23
C PHE A 378 -21.08 -11.13 -4.29
N GLN A 379 -20.87 -11.21 -2.98
CA GLN A 379 -21.96 -11.12 -2.00
C GLN A 379 -22.65 -9.75 -2.02
N PHE A 380 -21.90 -8.68 -2.22
CA PHE A 380 -22.45 -7.33 -2.33
C PHE A 380 -23.20 -7.13 -3.65
N SER A 381 -22.56 -7.46 -4.78
CA SER A 381 -23.12 -7.27 -6.12
C SER A 381 -22.35 -8.10 -7.15
N PRO A 382 -23.03 -8.84 -8.04
CA PRO A 382 -22.36 -9.53 -9.15
C PRO A 382 -21.51 -8.60 -10.02
N ALA A 383 -21.97 -7.38 -10.25
CA ALA A 383 -21.24 -6.37 -11.03
C ALA A 383 -19.90 -6.01 -10.35
N MET A 384 -19.91 -5.75 -9.04
CA MET A 384 -18.70 -5.46 -8.28
C MET A 384 -17.75 -6.67 -8.29
N GLY A 385 -18.26 -7.87 -8.12
CA GLY A 385 -17.48 -9.11 -8.19
C GLY A 385 -16.74 -9.24 -9.52
N TRP A 386 -17.43 -9.06 -10.65
CA TRP A 386 -16.82 -9.16 -11.98
C TRP A 386 -15.84 -8.02 -12.29
N ILE A 387 -16.14 -6.79 -11.87
CA ILE A 387 -15.23 -5.65 -12.02
C ILE A 387 -13.92 -5.94 -11.28
N MET A 388 -14.00 -6.37 -10.02
CA MET A 388 -12.81 -6.64 -9.23
C MET A 388 -12.05 -7.87 -9.73
N THR A 389 -12.74 -8.88 -10.26
CA THR A 389 -12.10 -10.04 -10.91
C THR A 389 -11.35 -9.62 -12.18
N ALA A 390 -11.90 -8.73 -12.99
CA ALA A 390 -11.22 -8.19 -14.16
C ALA A 390 -9.96 -7.39 -13.77
N ILE A 391 -10.02 -6.60 -12.69
CA ILE A 391 -8.86 -5.87 -12.17
C ILE A 391 -7.80 -6.84 -11.62
N ALA A 392 -8.22 -7.95 -11.00
CA ALA A 392 -7.31 -9.01 -10.58
C ALA A 392 -6.57 -9.66 -11.77
N ALA A 393 -7.27 -9.86 -12.89
CA ALA A 393 -6.67 -10.32 -14.15
C ALA A 393 -5.61 -9.33 -14.66
N MET A 394 -5.91 -8.04 -14.66
CA MET A 394 -4.95 -7.00 -15.03
C MET A 394 -3.73 -7.01 -14.09
N THR A 395 -3.92 -7.27 -12.81
CA THR A 395 -2.83 -7.38 -11.83
C THR A 395 -1.87 -8.52 -12.20
N ALA A 396 -2.39 -9.69 -12.48
CA ALA A 396 -1.58 -10.84 -12.93
C ALA A 396 -0.82 -10.51 -14.23
N PHE A 397 -1.48 -9.85 -15.18
CA PHE A 397 -0.90 -9.46 -16.45
C PHE A 397 0.27 -8.48 -16.29
N TYR A 398 0.09 -7.33 -15.61
CA TYR A 398 1.16 -6.33 -15.52
C TYR A 398 2.32 -6.79 -14.64
N MET A 399 2.05 -7.61 -13.62
CA MET A 399 3.13 -8.14 -12.78
C MET A 399 4.01 -9.13 -13.53
N PHE A 400 3.43 -9.99 -14.36
CA PHE A 400 4.21 -10.91 -15.19
C PHE A 400 4.84 -10.22 -16.41
N ARG A 401 4.22 -9.17 -16.94
CA ARG A 401 4.91 -8.26 -17.88
C ARG A 401 6.18 -7.69 -17.27
N LEU A 402 6.10 -7.18 -16.03
CA LEU A 402 7.25 -6.67 -15.29
C LEU A 402 8.31 -7.77 -15.07
N TYR A 403 7.88 -8.93 -14.60
CA TYR A 403 8.76 -10.08 -14.33
C TYR A 403 9.52 -10.52 -15.59
N TYR A 404 8.84 -10.69 -16.74
CA TYR A 404 9.48 -11.08 -17.98
C TYR A 404 10.41 -10.00 -18.52
N GLY A 405 10.05 -8.73 -18.39
CA GLY A 405 10.89 -7.62 -18.81
C GLY A 405 12.22 -7.54 -18.06
N ILE A 406 12.26 -7.99 -16.82
CA ILE A 406 13.45 -7.95 -15.97
C ILE A 406 14.31 -9.22 -16.12
N PHE A 407 13.68 -10.40 -15.97
CA PHE A 407 14.42 -11.67 -15.79
C PHE A 407 14.54 -12.49 -17.06
N TRP A 408 13.75 -12.23 -18.09
CA TRP A 408 13.74 -12.95 -19.35
C TRP A 408 14.16 -12.03 -20.50
N GLY A 409 14.17 -12.55 -21.71
CA GLY A 409 14.64 -11.81 -22.88
C GLY A 409 16.17 -11.82 -23.01
N GLY A 410 16.70 -11.05 -23.94
CA GLY A 410 18.14 -10.82 -24.09
C GLY A 410 18.60 -9.67 -23.21
N VAL A 411 19.81 -9.68 -22.74
CA VAL A 411 20.45 -8.52 -22.10
C VAL A 411 20.46 -7.39 -23.12
N ALA A 412 19.79 -6.27 -22.82
CA ALA A 412 19.85 -5.10 -23.69
C ALA A 412 21.31 -4.62 -23.79
N PRO A 413 21.83 -4.33 -25.00
CA PRO A 413 23.13 -3.68 -25.11
C PRO A 413 23.06 -2.37 -24.33
N ARG A 414 24.00 -2.15 -23.41
CA ARG A 414 24.09 -0.90 -22.68
C ARG A 414 24.25 0.24 -23.68
N GLN A 415 23.28 1.14 -23.79
CA GLN A 415 23.48 2.40 -24.46
C GLN A 415 24.42 3.22 -23.57
N GLU A 416 25.63 3.44 -24.06
CA GLU A 416 26.52 4.45 -23.50
C GLU A 416 25.78 5.79 -23.58
N SER A 417 25.50 6.37 -22.41
CA SER A 417 24.90 7.70 -22.36
C SER A 417 25.96 8.69 -22.82
N PRO A 418 25.70 9.58 -23.80
CA PRO A 418 26.66 10.55 -24.28
C PRO A 418 27.11 11.59 -23.23
N SER A 419 26.58 11.54 -22.02
CA SER A 419 26.85 12.50 -20.95
C SER A 419 27.97 12.10 -19.97
N ASP A 420 28.62 10.94 -20.12
CA ASP A 420 29.69 10.48 -19.21
C ASP A 420 31.11 10.76 -19.70
N GLU A 421 31.30 11.58 -20.76
CA GLU A 421 32.62 11.95 -21.29
C GLU A 421 33.37 13.05 -20.51
N SER A 422 32.88 13.50 -19.36
CA SER A 422 33.63 14.49 -18.56
C SER A 422 34.09 13.92 -17.21
N HIS A 423 35.39 13.62 -17.14
CA HIS A 423 36.24 13.33 -15.99
C HIS A 423 36.55 11.85 -15.67
N THR A 424 37.37 11.20 -16.50
CA THR A 424 38.44 10.33 -16.01
C THR A 424 39.63 10.37 -16.94
N PRO A 425 40.85 10.79 -16.50
CA PRO A 425 42.07 10.58 -17.26
C PRO A 425 42.61 9.18 -16.95
N HIS A 426 42.90 8.45 -18.00
CA HIS A 426 43.75 7.26 -18.10
C HIS A 426 43.23 5.90 -17.66
N GLY A 427 42.97 5.07 -18.68
CA GLY A 427 43.55 3.72 -18.79
C GLY A 427 42.87 2.63 -17.99
N ASN A 428 41.95 1.98 -18.58
CA ASN A 428 41.81 0.55 -18.76
C ASN A 428 40.38 0.23 -19.19
N LEU A 429 40.24 -0.32 -20.38
CA LEU A 429 39.05 -1.02 -20.87
C LEU A 429 38.85 -2.33 -20.11
N ALA A 430 38.78 -2.25 -18.77
CA ALA A 430 38.56 -3.39 -17.90
C ALA A 430 37.16 -3.29 -17.30
N GLY A 431 36.19 -3.97 -17.96
CA GLY A 431 35.04 -4.52 -17.30
C GLY A 431 33.89 -3.55 -17.05
N VAL A 432 32.97 -3.45 -18.01
CA VAL A 432 31.57 -3.16 -17.66
C VAL A 432 31.17 -4.15 -16.55
N PRO A 433 30.82 -3.71 -15.33
CA PRO A 433 30.46 -4.64 -14.26
C PRO A 433 29.26 -5.49 -14.71
N HIS A 434 29.48 -6.80 -14.81
CA HIS A 434 28.36 -7.71 -15.06
C HIS A 434 27.37 -7.63 -13.88
N PRO A 435 26.06 -7.68 -14.13
CA PRO A 435 25.08 -7.77 -13.05
C PRO A 435 25.44 -8.92 -12.13
N HIS A 436 25.40 -8.69 -10.84
CA HIS A 436 25.75 -9.68 -9.81
C HIS A 436 24.70 -9.67 -8.71
N GLU A 437 24.62 -10.77 -7.97
CA GLU A 437 23.68 -10.87 -6.84
C GLU A 437 24.06 -9.85 -5.74
N SER A 438 23.05 -9.38 -5.05
CA SER A 438 23.19 -8.43 -3.95
C SER A 438 23.87 -9.06 -2.73
N PRO A 439 24.53 -8.26 -1.87
CA PRO A 439 25.18 -8.76 -0.66
C PRO A 439 24.17 -9.38 0.33
N LEU A 440 24.66 -10.19 1.28
CA LEU A 440 23.84 -10.91 2.26
C LEU A 440 22.91 -9.99 3.06
N ALA A 441 23.34 -8.78 3.41
CA ALA A 441 22.50 -7.79 4.10
C ALA A 441 21.23 -7.43 3.32
N MET A 442 21.26 -7.57 2.00
CA MET A 442 20.09 -7.33 1.13
C MET A 442 19.32 -8.61 0.83
N THR A 443 20.01 -9.73 0.62
CA THR A 443 19.35 -11.00 0.24
C THR A 443 18.66 -11.70 1.41
N ILE A 444 19.16 -11.58 2.64
CA ILE A 444 18.50 -12.15 3.84
C ILE A 444 17.08 -11.60 4.03
N PRO A 445 16.84 -10.27 4.00
CA PRO A 445 15.48 -9.73 4.02
C PRO A 445 14.59 -10.25 2.89
N LEU A 446 15.12 -10.40 1.67
CA LEU A 446 14.36 -10.96 0.55
C LEU A 446 13.93 -12.40 0.82
N MET A 447 14.84 -13.25 1.29
CA MET A 447 14.53 -14.65 1.61
C MET A 447 13.52 -14.75 2.77
N PHE A 448 13.70 -13.94 3.82
CA PHE A 448 12.76 -13.91 4.95
C PHE A 448 11.35 -13.52 4.50
N LEU A 449 11.22 -12.44 3.76
CA LEU A 449 9.92 -11.99 3.26
C LEU A 449 9.30 -12.98 2.26
N ALA A 450 10.11 -13.69 1.47
CA ALA A 450 9.63 -14.72 0.58
C ALA A 450 9.00 -15.90 1.35
N VAL A 451 9.66 -16.36 2.44
CA VAL A 451 9.11 -17.39 3.31
C VAL A 451 7.80 -16.94 3.95
N VAL A 452 7.76 -15.72 4.50
CA VAL A 452 6.55 -15.17 5.09
C VAL A 452 5.44 -15.03 4.03
N THR A 453 5.77 -14.61 2.81
CA THR A 453 4.80 -14.51 1.70
C THR A 453 4.18 -15.87 1.35
N ILE A 454 4.91 -16.97 1.48
CA ILE A 454 4.35 -18.31 1.27
C ILE A 454 3.47 -18.73 2.44
N VAL A 455 3.94 -18.53 3.68
CA VAL A 455 3.31 -19.10 4.88
C VAL A 455 2.12 -18.29 5.36
N ALA A 456 2.11 -16.97 5.17
CA ALA A 456 1.10 -16.06 5.72
C ALA A 456 -0.33 -16.38 5.27
N GLY A 457 -0.51 -17.00 4.10
CA GLY A 457 -1.82 -17.42 3.62
C GLY A 457 -2.49 -18.54 4.43
N PHE A 458 -1.69 -19.33 5.14
CA PHE A 458 -2.18 -20.44 5.97
C PHE A 458 -2.56 -20.03 7.40
N ILE A 459 -2.32 -18.76 7.76
CA ILE A 459 -2.75 -18.24 9.05
C ILE A 459 -4.29 -18.22 9.07
N PRO A 460 -4.94 -18.78 10.09
CA PRO A 460 -6.41 -18.72 10.25
C PRO A 460 -6.83 -17.31 10.68
N PHE A 461 -6.67 -16.35 9.77
CA PHE A 461 -6.76 -14.91 10.05
C PHE A 461 -8.10 -14.50 10.64
N GLY A 462 -9.19 -15.09 10.15
CA GLY A 462 -10.55 -14.84 10.66
C GLY A 462 -10.75 -15.24 12.12
N LYS A 463 -9.92 -16.15 12.66
CA LYS A 463 -9.97 -16.48 14.09
C LYS A 463 -9.44 -15.34 14.96
N PHE A 464 -8.62 -14.46 14.41
CA PHE A 464 -8.02 -13.35 15.15
C PHE A 464 -8.70 -12.02 14.87
N ILE A 465 -9.13 -11.81 13.62
CA ILE A 465 -9.70 -10.53 13.15
C ILE A 465 -10.97 -10.79 12.37
N SER A 466 -12.06 -10.19 12.82
CA SER A 466 -13.36 -10.20 12.15
C SER A 466 -14.11 -8.91 12.44
N SER A 467 -15.15 -8.63 11.67
CA SER A 467 -15.95 -7.40 11.76
C SER A 467 -16.72 -7.24 13.08
N ASN A 468 -17.10 -8.34 13.71
CA ASN A 468 -17.79 -8.37 15.02
C ASN A 468 -16.87 -8.78 16.18
N GLY A 469 -15.58 -9.00 15.91
CA GLY A 469 -14.59 -9.42 16.92
C GLY A 469 -14.64 -10.89 17.31
N THR A 470 -15.62 -11.66 16.86
CA THR A 470 -15.71 -13.10 17.16
C THR A 470 -14.91 -13.93 16.17
N ALA A 471 -14.54 -15.17 16.54
CA ALA A 471 -13.79 -16.05 15.66
C ALA A 471 -14.62 -16.42 14.43
N TYR A 472 -14.02 -16.24 13.26
CA TYR A 472 -14.58 -16.62 11.96
C TYR A 472 -13.70 -17.67 11.28
N GLU A 473 -14.30 -18.76 10.81
CA GLU A 473 -13.58 -19.74 10.01
C GLU A 473 -13.70 -19.38 8.52
N ILE A 474 -12.54 -19.30 7.86
CA ILE A 474 -12.47 -18.97 6.43
C ILE A 474 -12.94 -20.19 5.64
N HIS A 475 -13.97 -20.00 4.83
CA HIS A 475 -14.50 -21.02 3.92
C HIS A 475 -14.30 -20.53 2.48
N LEU A 476 -13.41 -21.19 1.74
CA LEU A 476 -13.20 -20.89 0.33
C LEU A 476 -14.45 -21.21 -0.49
N ASP A 477 -14.96 -20.22 -1.23
CA ASP A 477 -15.94 -20.44 -2.28
C ASP A 477 -15.22 -20.97 -3.53
N TRP A 478 -15.32 -22.27 -3.76
CA TRP A 478 -14.64 -22.94 -4.88
C TRP A 478 -15.04 -22.40 -6.25
N THR A 479 -16.23 -21.81 -6.39
CA THR A 479 -16.66 -21.18 -7.64
C THR A 479 -15.86 -19.90 -7.88
N VAL A 480 -15.76 -19.05 -6.88
CA VAL A 480 -14.97 -17.82 -6.94
C VAL A 480 -13.49 -18.15 -7.07
N ALA A 481 -12.97 -19.04 -6.23
CA ALA A 481 -11.58 -19.46 -6.23
C ALA A 481 -11.15 -20.07 -7.57
N GLY A 482 -11.93 -21.00 -8.10
CA GLY A 482 -11.66 -21.63 -9.39
C GLY A 482 -11.67 -20.63 -10.54
N THR A 483 -12.62 -19.70 -10.54
CA THR A 483 -12.71 -18.63 -11.54
C THR A 483 -11.52 -17.68 -11.46
N SER A 484 -11.15 -17.24 -10.25
CA SER A 484 -10.03 -16.31 -10.06
C SER A 484 -8.69 -16.95 -10.45
N ILE A 485 -8.46 -18.22 -10.10
CA ILE A 485 -7.26 -18.96 -10.52
C ILE A 485 -7.21 -19.10 -12.04
N ALA A 486 -8.30 -19.51 -12.67
CA ALA A 486 -8.36 -19.69 -14.11
C ALA A 486 -8.04 -18.38 -14.86
N ILE A 487 -8.64 -17.27 -14.43
CA ILE A 487 -8.41 -15.95 -15.02
C ILE A 487 -6.97 -15.48 -14.78
N ALA A 488 -6.41 -15.70 -13.58
CA ALA A 488 -5.02 -15.35 -13.29
C ALA A 488 -4.05 -16.16 -14.17
N VAL A 489 -4.26 -17.46 -14.31
CA VAL A 489 -3.42 -18.33 -15.17
C VAL A 489 -3.51 -17.91 -16.64
N ILE A 490 -4.70 -17.62 -17.15
CA ILE A 490 -4.90 -17.11 -18.51
C ILE A 490 -4.15 -15.78 -18.70
N SER A 491 -4.27 -14.86 -17.75
CA SER A 491 -3.57 -13.56 -17.80
C SER A 491 -2.05 -13.72 -17.81
N ILE A 492 -1.52 -14.63 -16.99
CA ILE A 492 -0.09 -14.97 -16.98
C ILE A 492 0.32 -15.59 -18.31
N ALA A 493 -0.47 -16.50 -18.87
CA ALA A 493 -0.18 -17.12 -20.17
C ALA A 493 -0.13 -16.08 -21.30
N ILE A 494 -1.05 -15.12 -21.30
CA ILE A 494 -1.04 -13.99 -22.25
C ILE A 494 0.23 -13.15 -22.05
N ALA A 495 0.57 -12.78 -20.83
CA ALA A 495 1.79 -12.02 -20.54
C ALA A 495 3.05 -12.79 -20.96
N THR A 496 3.09 -14.11 -20.75
CA THR A 496 4.18 -15.00 -21.17
C THR A 496 4.33 -14.98 -22.70
N ALA A 497 3.23 -15.16 -23.42
CA ALA A 497 3.24 -15.16 -24.89
C ALA A 497 3.71 -13.81 -25.47
N MET A 498 3.37 -12.70 -24.80
CA MET A 498 3.69 -11.35 -25.27
C MET A 498 5.11 -10.90 -24.90
N TYR A 499 5.61 -11.25 -23.70
CA TYR A 499 6.78 -10.60 -23.11
C TYR A 499 7.95 -11.54 -22.76
N ALA A 500 7.79 -12.87 -22.79
CA ALA A 500 8.87 -13.79 -22.44
C ALA A 500 10.04 -13.81 -23.43
N ARG A 501 9.83 -13.33 -24.65
CA ARG A 501 10.86 -13.28 -25.71
C ARG A 501 11.45 -11.88 -25.85
N ALA A 502 12.71 -11.79 -26.28
CA ALA A 502 13.40 -10.51 -26.51
C ALA A 502 12.68 -9.63 -27.56
N LYS A 503 12.19 -10.23 -28.64
CA LYS A 503 11.34 -9.55 -29.61
C LYS A 503 9.88 -9.71 -29.18
N GLN A 504 9.18 -8.60 -29.02
CA GLN A 504 7.80 -8.51 -28.53
C GLN A 504 6.84 -8.05 -29.64
N PRO A 505 6.69 -8.81 -30.74
CA PRO A 505 5.95 -8.35 -31.93
C PRO A 505 4.47 -8.10 -31.63
N VAL A 506 3.84 -8.93 -30.80
CA VAL A 506 2.42 -8.81 -30.44
C VAL A 506 2.18 -7.56 -29.61
N ALA A 507 3.01 -7.32 -28.58
CA ALA A 507 2.90 -6.14 -27.73
C ALA A 507 3.07 -4.85 -28.54
N ASN A 508 4.06 -4.82 -29.42
CA ASN A 508 4.32 -3.67 -30.31
C ASN A 508 3.21 -3.44 -31.33
N ALA A 509 2.61 -4.50 -31.86
CA ALA A 509 1.48 -4.40 -32.77
C ALA A 509 0.23 -3.83 -32.09
N LEU A 510 -0.09 -4.32 -30.87
CA LEU A 510 -1.20 -3.82 -30.07
C LEU A 510 -1.00 -2.35 -29.67
N ALA A 511 0.21 -1.98 -29.21
CA ALA A 511 0.52 -0.60 -28.86
C ALA A 511 0.34 0.35 -30.08
N ARG A 512 0.70 -0.08 -31.27
CA ARG A 512 0.47 0.70 -32.52
C ARG A 512 -1.01 0.79 -32.87
N ARG A 513 -1.75 -0.33 -32.79
CA ARG A 513 -3.18 -0.38 -33.14
C ARG A 513 -4.03 0.47 -32.19
N PHE A 514 -3.72 0.46 -30.91
CA PHE A 514 -4.43 1.22 -29.87
C PHE A 514 -3.59 2.40 -29.34
N ARG A 515 -2.86 3.07 -30.25
CA ARG A 515 -1.90 4.13 -29.90
C ARG A 515 -2.49 5.21 -29.00
N GLY A 516 -3.72 5.66 -29.26
CA GLY A 516 -4.37 6.70 -28.46
C GLY A 516 -4.58 6.28 -27.02
N LEU A 517 -5.14 5.08 -26.81
CA LEU A 517 -5.36 4.53 -25.46
C LEU A 517 -4.03 4.24 -24.76
N TRP A 518 -3.06 3.66 -25.48
CA TRP A 518 -1.72 3.39 -24.94
C TRP A 518 -1.04 4.69 -24.49
N THR A 519 -1.07 5.73 -25.32
CA THR A 519 -0.48 7.04 -25.00
C THR A 519 -1.19 7.68 -23.80
N ALA A 520 -2.52 7.66 -23.77
CA ALA A 520 -3.27 8.18 -22.63
C ALA A 520 -2.91 7.47 -21.32
N ALA A 521 -2.87 6.15 -21.32
CA ALA A 521 -2.50 5.37 -20.13
C ALA A 521 -1.02 5.58 -19.74
N TYR A 522 -0.12 5.69 -20.69
CA TYR A 522 1.30 5.99 -20.45
C TYR A 522 1.48 7.36 -19.79
N HIS A 523 0.74 8.37 -20.23
CA HIS A 523 0.67 9.71 -19.62
C HIS A 523 -0.32 9.80 -18.45
N ARG A 524 -0.67 8.65 -17.82
CA ARG A 524 -1.54 8.61 -16.63
C ARG A 524 -2.88 9.30 -16.86
N PHE A 525 -3.42 9.21 -18.08
CA PHE A 525 -4.64 9.88 -18.53
C PHE A 525 -4.62 11.40 -18.38
N TYR A 526 -3.44 12.00 -18.41
CA TYR A 526 -3.21 13.46 -18.31
C TYR A 526 -3.75 14.11 -17.02
N ILE A 527 -3.91 13.35 -15.95
CA ILE A 527 -4.44 13.86 -14.68
C ILE A 527 -3.42 14.78 -14.00
N ASP A 528 -2.12 14.44 -14.06
CA ASP A 528 -1.06 15.30 -13.55
C ASP A 528 -1.03 16.66 -14.24
N GLU A 529 -1.20 16.67 -15.56
CA GLU A 529 -1.26 17.89 -16.38
C GLU A 529 -2.50 18.73 -16.06
N ALA A 530 -3.65 18.09 -15.83
CA ALA A 530 -4.87 18.78 -15.42
C ALA A 530 -4.70 19.50 -14.06
N TYR A 531 -4.03 18.84 -13.11
CA TYR A 531 -3.67 19.48 -11.83
C TYR A 531 -2.72 20.65 -12.00
N GLN A 532 -1.69 20.52 -12.86
CA GLN A 532 -0.74 21.60 -13.12
C GLN A 532 -1.43 22.81 -13.76
N LEU A 533 -2.30 22.60 -14.73
CA LEU A 533 -3.09 23.67 -15.35
C LEU A 533 -3.95 24.41 -14.31
N SER A 534 -4.60 23.68 -13.41
CA SER A 534 -5.39 24.27 -12.32
C SER A 534 -4.52 25.12 -11.39
N LEU A 535 -3.32 24.64 -11.02
CA LEU A 535 -2.40 25.35 -10.15
C LEU A 535 -1.81 26.60 -10.81
N ILE A 536 -1.49 26.56 -12.10
CA ILE A 536 -0.99 27.73 -12.86
C ILE A 536 -2.03 28.84 -12.87
N HIS A 537 -3.30 28.53 -13.11
CA HIS A 537 -4.38 29.51 -13.10
C HIS A 537 -4.69 30.10 -11.72
N ILE A 538 -4.39 29.38 -10.64
CA ILE A 538 -4.57 29.84 -9.27
C ILE A 538 -3.34 30.64 -8.78
N SER A 539 -2.13 30.23 -9.17
CA SER A 539 -0.88 30.80 -8.66
C SER A 539 -0.33 31.97 -9.50
N GLU A 540 -0.77 32.14 -10.74
CA GLU A 540 -0.40 33.27 -11.61
C GLU A 540 -1.64 34.02 -12.15
N PRO A 541 -2.45 34.68 -11.30
CA PRO A 541 -3.62 35.42 -11.78
C PRO A 541 -3.27 36.74 -12.50
N THR A 542 -1.99 37.10 -12.61
CA THR A 542 -1.57 38.37 -13.22
C THR A 542 -0.16 38.27 -13.83
N ARG A 543 -0.11 37.94 -15.09
CA ARG A 543 0.90 38.46 -16.04
C ARG A 543 0.24 38.86 -17.33
#